data_f57f18a26c37cfcdffe786aebab06055
#
_entry.id   f57f18a26c37cfcdffe786aebab06055
#
_cell.length_a   1.000
_cell.length_b   1.000
_cell.length_c   1.000
_cell.angle_alpha   90.00
_cell.angle_beta   90.00
_cell.angle_gamma   90.00
#
_symmetry.space_group_name_H-M   'P 1'
#
loop_
_entity.id
_entity.type
_entity.pdbx_description
1 polymer ?
#
loop_
_entity_poly.entity_id
_entity_poly.type
_entity_poly.pdbx_seq_one_letter_code
_entity_poly.pdbx_strand_id
1 'polypeptide(L)'
;MNEEITNIKILKDNPESMKSSIKMMFQNPAADVKEMLKLMAKCNSGLHMIFVGNKSGEQAVCELTAEELKEVINTNADPAQSGQTKLEAQLKMANLQFPMQASQEVVVEKIEIIGESVVYICSVDEELCPISQIEENAAEVKEGIVSTLASQTDPATQIFIKTCVENNKNITYRYIGKDSGKQYDVVIPVSDLKKMLIKNKISS
;
A
#
# COMPACT_ATOMS: atom_id res chain seq x y z
N MET A 1 3.74 15.11 2.83
CA MET A 1 2.90 13.90 2.75
C MET A 1 1.46 14.33 2.51
N ASN A 2 0.74 13.67 1.63
CA ASN A 2 -0.66 14.02 1.36
C ASN A 2 -1.57 13.45 2.47
N GLU A 3 -2.12 14.33 3.30
CA GLU A 3 -2.98 13.97 4.44
C GLU A 3 -4.40 13.56 4.05
N GLU A 4 -4.78 13.70 2.78
CA GLU A 4 -6.01 13.09 2.24
C GLU A 4 -5.88 11.58 2.09
N ILE A 5 -4.64 11.09 1.94
CA ILE A 5 -4.32 9.69 1.73
C ILE A 5 -3.71 9.05 2.99
N THR A 6 -2.95 9.83 3.77
CA THR A 6 -2.20 9.32 4.92
C THR A 6 -2.38 10.21 6.14
N ASN A 7 -2.96 9.67 7.18
CA ASN A 7 -3.12 10.41 8.45
C ASN A 7 -1.78 10.48 9.19
N ILE A 8 -1.18 11.67 9.21
CA ILE A 8 0.12 11.92 9.86
C ILE A 8 0.11 11.58 11.36
N LYS A 9 -1.04 11.75 12.02
CA LYS A 9 -1.20 11.42 13.44
C LYS A 9 -1.03 9.92 13.69
N ILE A 10 -1.53 9.07 12.80
CA ILE A 10 -1.37 7.61 12.91
C ILE A 10 0.11 7.22 12.85
N LEU A 11 0.88 7.85 11.96
CA LEU A 11 2.33 7.60 11.88
C LEU A 11 3.04 8.04 13.17
N LYS A 12 2.64 9.17 13.71
CA LYS A 12 3.18 9.73 14.95
C LYS A 12 2.88 8.85 16.18
N ASP A 13 1.68 8.27 16.21
CA ASP A 13 1.21 7.41 17.31
C ASP A 13 1.76 5.95 17.19
N ASN A 14 2.33 5.58 16.04
CA ASN A 14 2.87 4.23 15.78
C ASN A 14 4.32 4.25 15.26
N PRO A 15 5.29 4.85 15.98
CA PRO A 15 6.66 5.05 15.50
C PRO A 15 7.39 3.72 15.21
N GLU A 16 7.20 2.69 16.02
CA GLU A 16 7.85 1.39 15.83
C GLU A 16 7.31 0.66 14.58
N SER A 17 6.02 0.77 14.30
CA SER A 17 5.41 0.22 13.10
C SER A 17 5.90 0.92 11.84
N MET A 18 6.02 2.25 11.89
CA MET A 18 6.61 3.06 10.82
C MET A 18 8.07 2.68 10.59
N LYS A 19 8.87 2.58 11.66
CA LYS A 19 10.28 2.19 11.61
C LYS A 19 10.47 0.81 11.00
N SER A 20 9.68 -0.18 11.41
CA SER A 20 9.71 -1.53 10.86
C SER A 20 9.41 -1.53 9.35
N SER A 21 8.41 -0.78 8.91
CA SER A 21 8.04 -0.67 7.50
C SER A 21 9.13 -0.01 6.67
N ILE A 22 9.79 1.02 7.18
CA ILE A 22 10.91 1.69 6.51
C ILE A 22 12.12 0.74 6.41
N LYS A 23 12.45 -0.01 7.47
CA LYS A 23 13.50 -1.04 7.42
C LYS A 23 13.21 -2.07 6.33
N MET A 24 11.98 -2.55 6.21
CA MET A 24 11.59 -3.50 5.18
C MET A 24 11.67 -2.92 3.76
N MET A 25 11.31 -1.64 3.56
CA MET A 25 11.47 -0.97 2.26
C MET A 25 12.94 -0.90 1.81
N PHE A 26 13.87 -0.78 2.76
CA PHE A 26 15.30 -0.72 2.49
C PHE A 26 15.99 -2.08 2.40
N GLN A 27 15.34 -3.19 2.64
CA GLN A 27 15.95 -4.53 2.49
C GLN A 27 16.33 -4.85 1.04
N ASN A 28 15.63 -4.29 0.05
CA ASN A 28 15.97 -4.44 -1.37
C ASN A 28 15.75 -3.12 -2.13
N PRO A 29 16.55 -2.09 -1.85
CA PRO A 29 16.39 -0.78 -2.45
C PRO A 29 16.90 -0.75 -3.90
N ALA A 30 16.51 0.30 -4.66
CA ALA A 30 17.10 0.59 -5.95
C ALA A 30 18.64 0.80 -5.82
N ALA A 31 19.38 0.60 -6.91
CA ALA A 31 20.85 0.57 -6.88
C ALA A 31 21.47 1.86 -6.31
N ASP A 32 20.95 3.02 -6.70
CA ASP A 32 21.37 4.34 -6.21
C ASP A 32 21.11 4.52 -4.72
N VAL A 33 19.92 4.11 -4.24
CA VAL A 33 19.57 4.13 -2.82
C VAL A 33 20.45 3.15 -2.04
N LYS A 34 20.75 1.98 -2.58
CA LYS A 34 21.65 1.01 -1.96
C LYS A 34 23.07 1.57 -1.76
N GLU A 35 23.60 2.27 -2.77
CA GLU A 35 24.91 2.91 -2.66
C GLU A 35 24.91 4.04 -1.63
N MET A 36 23.86 4.86 -1.60
CA MET A 36 23.70 5.89 -0.57
C MET A 36 23.68 5.29 0.84
N LEU A 37 22.86 4.25 1.08
CA LEU A 37 22.79 3.58 2.39
C LEU A 37 24.14 2.97 2.79
N LYS A 38 24.87 2.35 1.86
CA LYS A 38 26.22 1.84 2.11
C LYS A 38 27.20 2.95 2.52
N LEU A 39 27.13 4.10 1.86
CA LEU A 39 27.98 5.25 2.21
C LEU A 39 27.66 5.77 3.62
N MET A 40 26.37 5.91 3.95
CA MET A 40 25.92 6.31 5.30
C MET A 40 26.43 5.32 6.36
N ALA A 41 26.32 4.01 6.11
CA ALA A 41 26.79 2.98 7.01
C ALA A 41 28.32 3.03 7.20
N LYS A 42 29.10 3.30 6.13
CA LYS A 42 30.56 3.49 6.22
C LYS A 42 30.92 4.72 7.04
N CYS A 43 30.17 5.79 6.93
CA CYS A 43 30.36 7.02 7.71
C CYS A 43 29.81 6.92 9.14
N ASN A 44 29.31 5.76 9.54
CA ASN A 44 28.63 5.53 10.82
C ASN A 44 27.50 6.54 11.08
N SER A 45 26.77 6.90 10.02
CA SER A 45 25.67 7.85 10.04
C SER A 45 24.33 7.10 10.05
N GLY A 46 23.39 7.56 10.88
CA GLY A 46 22.01 7.10 10.86
C GLY A 46 21.18 7.79 9.77
N LEU A 47 19.95 7.37 9.62
CA LEU A 47 18.98 7.99 8.73
C LEU A 47 17.86 8.63 9.56
N HIS A 48 17.59 9.91 9.28
CA HIS A 48 16.52 10.66 9.91
C HIS A 48 15.52 11.08 8.83
N MET A 49 14.31 10.51 8.87
CA MET A 49 13.25 10.80 7.91
C MET A 49 12.15 11.59 8.62
N ILE A 50 11.81 12.74 8.05
CA ILE A 50 10.74 13.61 8.55
C ILE A 50 9.61 13.61 7.52
N PHE A 51 8.45 13.13 7.93
CA PHE A 51 7.21 13.20 7.17
C PHE A 51 6.42 14.42 7.62
N VAL A 52 6.14 15.32 6.70
CA VAL A 52 5.40 16.57 7.00
C VAL A 52 4.04 16.51 6.35
N GLY A 53 2.98 16.72 7.09
CA GLY A 53 1.63 16.85 6.59
C GLY A 53 1.48 18.11 5.73
N ASN A 54 0.91 17.96 4.53
CA ASN A 54 0.79 19.08 3.59
C ASN A 54 -0.30 20.10 3.95
N LYS A 55 -1.23 19.71 4.82
CA LYS A 55 -2.32 20.57 5.27
C LYS A 55 -2.10 21.05 6.71
N SER A 56 -1.79 20.14 7.62
CA SER A 56 -1.61 20.44 9.04
C SER A 56 -0.23 21.01 9.38
N GLY A 57 0.81 20.71 8.58
CA GLY A 57 2.20 20.97 8.92
C GLY A 57 2.74 20.08 10.05
N GLU A 58 1.93 19.14 10.56
CA GLU A 58 2.38 18.17 11.57
C GLU A 58 3.51 17.28 11.03
N GLN A 59 4.37 16.83 11.94
CA GLN A 59 5.53 16.01 11.59
C GLN A 59 5.48 14.66 12.28
N ALA A 60 5.81 13.60 11.55
CA ALA A 60 6.17 12.30 12.08
C ALA A 60 7.63 12.00 11.73
N VAL A 61 8.40 11.53 12.69
CA VAL A 61 9.83 11.32 12.56
C VAL A 61 10.15 9.84 12.69
N CYS A 62 10.98 9.34 11.79
CA CYS A 62 11.55 8.00 11.86
C CYS A 62 13.07 8.08 11.84
N GLU A 63 13.70 7.48 12.84
CA GLU A 63 15.15 7.40 12.95
C GLU A 63 15.61 5.95 12.84
N LEU A 64 16.58 5.71 11.97
CA LEU A 64 17.35 4.47 11.90
C LEU A 64 18.78 4.77 12.33
N THR A 65 19.27 4.05 13.32
CA THR A 65 20.68 4.16 13.75
C THR A 65 21.62 3.61 12.68
N ALA A 66 22.92 3.91 12.80
CA ALA A 66 23.93 3.37 11.90
C ALA A 66 23.99 1.83 11.95
N GLU A 67 23.79 1.24 13.13
CA GLU A 67 23.73 -0.21 13.34
C GLU A 67 22.51 -0.80 12.62
N GLU A 68 21.33 -0.20 12.78
CA GLU A 68 20.10 -0.62 12.12
C GLU A 68 20.21 -0.52 10.59
N LEU A 69 20.88 0.50 10.07
CA LEU A 69 21.17 0.61 8.63
C LEU A 69 22.11 -0.50 8.14
N LYS A 70 23.14 -0.83 8.91
CA LYS A 70 24.06 -1.94 8.59
C LYS A 70 23.32 -3.28 8.58
N GLU A 71 22.42 -3.53 9.52
CA GLU A 71 21.57 -4.72 9.55
C GLU A 71 20.72 -4.81 8.28
N VAL A 72 20.01 -3.74 7.92
CA VAL A 72 19.16 -3.69 6.73
C VAL A 72 19.95 -3.96 5.44
N ILE A 73 21.15 -3.39 5.31
CA ILE A 73 22.00 -3.57 4.12
C ILE A 73 22.57 -4.99 4.04
N ASN A 74 22.91 -5.60 5.17
CA ASN A 74 23.52 -6.92 5.25
C ASN A 74 22.50 -8.06 5.17
N THR A 75 21.20 -7.78 5.27
CA THR A 75 20.16 -8.80 5.10
C THR A 75 20.10 -9.22 3.63
N ASN A 76 20.79 -10.30 3.28
CA ASN A 76 20.72 -10.97 1.99
C ASN A 76 19.39 -11.75 1.92
N ALA A 77 18.27 -11.06 1.80
CA ALA A 77 16.97 -11.70 1.62
C ALA A 77 16.88 -12.29 0.21
N ASP A 78 16.34 -13.49 0.11
CA ASP A 78 15.88 -14.07 -1.15
C ASP A 78 14.96 -13.04 -1.85
N PRO A 79 15.19 -12.72 -3.15
CA PRO A 79 14.40 -11.72 -3.86
C PRO A 79 12.88 -11.95 -3.77
N ALA A 80 12.44 -13.20 -3.79
CA ALA A 80 11.03 -13.57 -3.67
C ALA A 80 10.50 -13.28 -2.25
N GLN A 81 11.25 -13.68 -1.22
CA GLN A 81 10.90 -13.44 0.18
C GLN A 81 10.95 -11.94 0.53
N SER A 82 11.91 -11.21 -0.04
CA SER A 82 12.03 -9.76 0.07
C SER A 82 10.82 -9.03 -0.51
N GLY A 83 10.30 -9.48 -1.66
CA GLY A 83 9.11 -8.91 -2.28
C GLY A 83 7.86 -9.09 -1.42
N GLN A 84 7.62 -10.30 -0.92
CA GLN A 84 6.50 -10.58 -0.02
C GLN A 84 6.59 -9.78 1.27
N THR A 85 7.77 -9.71 1.88
CA THR A 85 8.01 -8.93 3.10
C THR A 85 7.71 -7.44 2.90
N LYS A 86 8.09 -6.87 1.73
CA LYS A 86 7.74 -5.49 1.37
C LYS A 86 6.24 -5.29 1.27
N LEU A 87 5.54 -6.19 0.59
CA LEU A 87 4.09 -6.13 0.45
C LEU A 87 3.40 -6.18 1.81
N GLU A 88 3.79 -7.11 2.67
CA GLU A 88 3.27 -7.24 4.03
C GLU A 88 3.49 -5.96 4.85
N ALA A 89 4.66 -5.33 4.73
CA ALA A 89 4.96 -4.06 5.39
C ALA A 89 4.04 -2.93 4.90
N GLN A 90 3.84 -2.82 3.58
CA GLN A 90 2.95 -1.82 2.99
C GLN A 90 1.52 -2.03 3.47
N LEU A 91 1.03 -3.27 3.52
CA LEU A 91 -0.31 -3.58 4.03
C LEU A 91 -0.45 -3.26 5.51
N LYS A 92 0.57 -3.55 6.32
CA LYS A 92 0.56 -3.20 7.75
C LYS A 92 0.44 -1.69 7.96
N MET A 93 1.16 -0.89 7.16
CA MET A 93 1.05 0.57 7.21
C MET A 93 -0.32 1.06 6.72
N ALA A 94 -0.82 0.52 5.62
CA ALA A 94 -2.14 0.87 5.10
C ALA A 94 -3.25 0.55 6.11
N ASN A 95 -3.16 -0.59 6.79
CA ASN A 95 -4.15 -1.01 7.77
C ASN A 95 -4.22 -0.11 9.02
N LEU A 96 -3.21 0.72 9.28
CA LEU A 96 -3.29 1.75 10.34
C LEU A 96 -4.31 2.86 10.02
N GLN A 97 -4.73 2.99 8.76
CA GLN A 97 -5.65 4.03 8.30
C GLN A 97 -7.11 3.54 8.18
N PHE A 98 -7.33 2.26 8.35
CA PHE A 98 -8.68 1.67 8.28
C PHE A 98 -9.34 1.57 9.67
N PRO A 99 -10.68 1.58 9.73
CA PRO A 99 -11.60 1.65 8.61
C PRO A 99 -11.64 3.03 7.94
N MET A 100 -11.86 3.05 6.61
CA MET A 100 -11.93 4.28 5.82
C MET A 100 -13.17 4.30 4.92
N GLN A 101 -13.92 5.40 4.96
CA GLN A 101 -15.08 5.60 4.09
C GLN A 101 -14.61 5.78 2.64
N ALA A 102 -15.01 4.88 1.75
CA ALA A 102 -14.72 4.95 0.32
C ALA A 102 -15.83 5.67 -0.45
N SER A 103 -17.10 5.44 -0.09
CA SER A 103 -18.28 6.13 -0.60
C SER A 103 -19.36 6.19 0.50
N GLN A 104 -20.55 6.71 0.20
CA GLN A 104 -21.66 6.70 1.15
C GLN A 104 -22.04 5.28 1.59
N GLU A 105 -21.94 4.33 0.67
CA GLU A 105 -22.39 2.95 0.85
C GLU A 105 -21.27 2.01 1.31
N VAL A 106 -19.99 2.37 1.08
CA VAL A 106 -18.86 1.45 1.20
C VAL A 106 -17.81 1.95 2.19
N VAL A 107 -17.47 1.11 3.15
CA VAL A 107 -16.35 1.31 4.07
C VAL A 107 -15.29 0.24 3.79
N VAL A 108 -14.05 0.64 3.57
CA VAL A 108 -12.91 -0.29 3.54
C VAL A 108 -12.50 -0.56 4.98
N GLU A 109 -12.64 -1.79 5.41
CA GLU A 109 -12.37 -2.22 6.80
C GLU A 109 -10.90 -2.54 7.03
N LYS A 110 -10.28 -3.22 6.06
CA LYS A 110 -8.86 -3.64 6.09
C LYS A 110 -8.40 -4.12 4.73
N ILE A 111 -7.07 -4.32 4.62
CA ILE A 111 -6.43 -4.98 3.48
C ILE A 111 -5.62 -6.17 4.00
N GLU A 112 -5.72 -7.31 3.32
CA GLU A 112 -4.95 -8.51 3.69
C GLU A 112 -4.54 -9.33 2.46
N ILE A 113 -3.53 -10.20 2.61
CA ILE A 113 -3.15 -11.15 1.56
C ILE A 113 -3.96 -12.43 1.74
N ILE A 114 -4.75 -12.80 0.72
CA ILE A 114 -5.50 -14.05 0.67
C ILE A 114 -5.14 -14.77 -0.63
N GLY A 115 -4.41 -15.87 -0.51
CA GLY A 115 -3.95 -16.63 -1.68
C GLY A 115 -3.13 -15.78 -2.64
N GLU A 116 -3.59 -15.66 -3.89
CA GLU A 116 -2.91 -14.90 -4.95
C GLU A 116 -3.36 -13.43 -5.04
N SER A 117 -4.08 -12.93 -4.06
CA SER A 117 -4.64 -11.58 -4.08
C SER A 117 -4.26 -10.77 -2.84
N VAL A 118 -4.09 -9.47 -3.06
CA VAL A 118 -4.25 -8.45 -2.02
C VAL A 118 -5.72 -8.07 -2.02
N VAL A 119 -6.41 -8.35 -0.90
CA VAL A 119 -7.85 -8.23 -0.77
C VAL A 119 -8.21 -7.04 0.11
N TYR A 120 -8.92 -6.08 -0.48
CA TYR A 120 -9.60 -5.01 0.25
C TYR A 120 -10.93 -5.56 0.76
N ILE A 121 -11.08 -5.65 2.08
CA ILE A 121 -12.33 -6.06 2.70
C ILE A 121 -13.20 -4.82 2.87
N CYS A 122 -14.34 -4.82 2.19
CA CYS A 122 -15.25 -3.69 2.13
C CYS A 122 -16.61 -4.08 2.72
N SER A 123 -17.09 -3.36 3.73
CA SER A 123 -18.46 -3.49 4.21
C SER A 123 -19.37 -2.56 3.42
N VAL A 124 -20.54 -3.06 3.04
CA VAL A 124 -21.52 -2.36 2.20
C VAL A 124 -22.83 -2.18 2.97
N ASP A 125 -23.33 -0.95 2.96
CA ASP A 125 -24.66 -0.61 3.44
C ASP A 125 -25.69 -1.05 2.39
N GLU A 126 -26.42 -2.14 2.67
CA GLU A 126 -27.33 -2.76 1.70
C GLU A 126 -28.65 -2.01 1.54
N GLU A 127 -28.97 -1.06 2.44
CA GLU A 127 -30.10 -0.16 2.25
C GLU A 127 -29.83 0.82 1.08
N LEU A 128 -28.57 1.19 0.87
CA LEU A 128 -28.14 2.10 -0.18
C LEU A 128 -27.69 1.38 -1.44
N CYS A 129 -26.99 0.25 -1.30
CA CYS A 129 -26.43 -0.53 -2.40
C CYS A 129 -26.48 -2.04 -2.11
N PRO A 130 -27.48 -2.77 -2.59
CA PRO A 130 -27.53 -4.23 -2.45
C PRO A 130 -26.33 -4.92 -3.13
N ILE A 131 -25.81 -5.99 -2.54
CA ILE A 131 -24.68 -6.76 -3.12
C ILE A 131 -25.02 -7.30 -4.52
N SER A 132 -26.29 -7.65 -4.78
CA SER A 132 -26.72 -8.06 -6.12
C SER A 132 -26.53 -6.98 -7.18
N GLN A 133 -26.65 -5.70 -6.82
CA GLN A 133 -26.41 -4.59 -7.74
C GLN A 133 -24.91 -4.48 -8.10
N ILE A 134 -24.01 -4.73 -7.15
CA ILE A 134 -22.57 -4.79 -7.42
C ILE A 134 -22.26 -5.95 -8.35
N GLU A 135 -22.86 -7.12 -8.12
CA GLU A 135 -22.71 -8.31 -8.95
C GLU A 135 -23.20 -8.08 -10.39
N GLU A 136 -24.40 -7.52 -10.55
CA GLU A 136 -25.00 -7.20 -11.86
C GLU A 136 -24.19 -6.18 -12.66
N ASN A 137 -23.54 -5.22 -11.97
CA ASN A 137 -22.73 -4.16 -12.58
C ASN A 137 -21.21 -4.39 -12.39
N ALA A 138 -20.78 -5.64 -12.16
CA ALA A 138 -19.40 -5.97 -11.81
C ALA A 138 -18.37 -5.45 -12.82
N ALA A 139 -18.69 -5.41 -14.11
CA ALA A 139 -17.82 -4.90 -15.15
C ALA A 139 -17.59 -3.38 -15.01
N GLU A 140 -18.65 -2.61 -14.74
CA GLU A 140 -18.59 -1.16 -14.55
C GLU A 140 -17.87 -0.82 -13.25
N VAL A 141 -18.14 -1.56 -12.17
CA VAL A 141 -17.44 -1.42 -10.88
C VAL A 141 -15.94 -1.67 -11.06
N LYS A 142 -15.57 -2.74 -11.77
CA LYS A 142 -14.17 -3.04 -12.08
C LYS A 142 -13.53 -1.91 -12.89
N GLU A 143 -14.19 -1.42 -13.93
CA GLU A 143 -13.68 -0.33 -14.77
C GLU A 143 -13.48 0.95 -13.97
N GLY A 144 -14.41 1.30 -13.10
CA GLY A 144 -14.31 2.42 -12.18
C GLY A 144 -13.10 2.32 -11.25
N ILE A 145 -12.87 1.15 -10.65
CA ILE A 145 -11.71 0.90 -9.79
C ILE A 145 -10.41 1.02 -10.59
N VAL A 146 -10.34 0.38 -11.77
CA VAL A 146 -9.18 0.43 -12.67
C VAL A 146 -8.86 1.87 -13.07
N SER A 147 -9.88 2.65 -13.43
CA SER A 147 -9.74 4.07 -13.78
C SER A 147 -9.22 4.89 -12.59
N THR A 148 -9.75 4.66 -11.40
CA THR A 148 -9.32 5.34 -10.18
C THR A 148 -7.86 5.03 -9.87
N LEU A 149 -7.47 3.74 -9.87
CA LEU A 149 -6.07 3.33 -9.64
C LEU A 149 -5.11 3.89 -10.70
N ALA A 150 -5.53 3.92 -11.97
CA ALA A 150 -4.73 4.45 -13.06
C ALA A 150 -4.56 5.98 -13.00
N SER A 151 -5.53 6.70 -12.44
CA SER A 151 -5.48 8.16 -12.28
C SER A 151 -4.64 8.60 -11.08
N GLN A 152 -4.39 7.71 -10.12
CA GLN A 152 -3.57 8.01 -8.95
C GLN A 152 -2.08 8.03 -9.34
N THR A 153 -1.50 9.21 -9.34
CA THR A 153 -0.09 9.44 -9.69
C THR A 153 0.82 9.57 -8.48
N ASP A 154 0.27 9.44 -7.27
CA ASP A 154 1.06 9.52 -6.05
C ASP A 154 2.06 8.36 -5.95
N PRO A 155 3.29 8.61 -5.46
CA PRO A 155 4.35 7.60 -5.43
C PRO A 155 3.99 6.37 -4.59
N ALA A 156 3.19 6.52 -3.53
CA ALA A 156 2.86 5.41 -2.65
C ALA A 156 1.97 4.39 -3.36
N THR A 157 0.92 4.84 -4.05
CA THR A 157 0.05 3.98 -4.87
C THR A 157 0.82 3.32 -6.01
N GLN A 158 1.71 4.06 -6.70
CA GLN A 158 2.52 3.50 -7.78
C GLN A 158 3.48 2.40 -7.27
N ILE A 159 4.13 2.63 -6.13
CA ILE A 159 4.99 1.63 -5.48
C ILE A 159 4.17 0.41 -5.06
N PHE A 160 2.98 0.59 -4.51
CA PHE A 160 2.10 -0.49 -4.10
C PHE A 160 1.68 -1.37 -5.29
N ILE A 161 1.17 -0.75 -6.38
CA ILE A 161 0.80 -1.48 -7.61
C ILE A 161 2.02 -2.24 -8.16
N LYS A 162 3.19 -1.60 -8.22
CA LYS A 162 4.43 -2.23 -8.65
C LYS A 162 4.78 -3.43 -7.77
N THR A 163 4.67 -3.31 -6.45
CA THR A 163 4.94 -4.39 -5.51
C THR A 163 3.95 -5.55 -5.69
N CYS A 164 2.66 -5.28 -5.94
CA CYS A 164 1.68 -6.32 -6.29
C CYS A 164 2.09 -7.07 -7.55
N VAL A 165 2.51 -6.35 -8.61
CA VAL A 165 2.95 -6.93 -9.88
C VAL A 165 4.22 -7.79 -9.70
N GLU A 166 5.21 -7.30 -8.94
CA GLU A 166 6.47 -8.01 -8.66
C GLU A 166 6.24 -9.31 -7.86
N ASN A 167 5.21 -9.34 -7.01
CA ASN A 167 4.81 -10.50 -6.22
C ASN A 167 3.73 -11.36 -6.91
N ASN A 168 3.39 -11.07 -8.15
CA ASN A 168 2.34 -11.76 -8.91
C ASN A 168 1.00 -11.82 -8.15
N LYS A 169 0.62 -10.72 -7.46
CA LYS A 169 -0.63 -10.61 -6.72
C LYS A 169 -1.66 -9.80 -7.49
N ASN A 170 -2.88 -10.34 -7.58
CA ASN A 170 -4.04 -9.59 -8.02
C ASN A 170 -4.44 -8.57 -6.94
N ILE A 171 -5.25 -7.58 -7.31
CA ILE A 171 -5.98 -6.76 -6.34
C ILE A 171 -7.44 -7.19 -6.40
N THR A 172 -8.03 -7.50 -5.25
CA THR A 172 -9.42 -7.93 -5.14
C THR A 172 -10.15 -7.00 -4.18
N TYR A 173 -11.30 -6.49 -4.58
CA TYR A 173 -12.24 -5.80 -3.69
C TYR A 173 -13.34 -6.78 -3.32
N ARG A 174 -13.36 -7.17 -2.04
CA ARG A 174 -14.38 -8.06 -1.49
C ARG A 174 -15.45 -7.23 -0.80
N TYR A 175 -16.59 -7.13 -1.44
CA TYR A 175 -17.76 -6.45 -0.91
C TYR A 175 -18.57 -7.42 -0.06
N ILE A 176 -18.87 -7.02 1.19
CA ILE A 176 -19.62 -7.81 2.17
C ILE A 176 -20.80 -6.98 2.64
N GLY A 177 -22.01 -7.47 2.40
CA GLY A 177 -23.22 -6.84 2.89
C GLY A 177 -23.31 -6.85 4.41
N LYS A 178 -23.53 -5.70 5.03
CA LYS A 178 -23.59 -5.58 6.50
C LYS A 178 -24.73 -6.39 7.10
N ASP A 179 -25.85 -6.48 6.42
CA ASP A 179 -27.06 -7.12 6.92
C ASP A 179 -27.14 -8.59 6.51
N SER A 180 -26.89 -8.88 5.23
CA SER A 180 -27.03 -10.25 4.69
C SER A 180 -25.77 -11.10 4.86
N GLY A 181 -24.59 -10.52 5.04
CA GLY A 181 -23.30 -11.20 5.00
C GLY A 181 -22.96 -11.77 3.61
N LYS A 182 -23.75 -11.49 2.57
CA LYS A 182 -23.43 -11.88 1.19
C LYS A 182 -22.14 -11.23 0.76
N GLN A 183 -21.37 -11.95 -0.08
CA GLN A 183 -20.08 -11.48 -0.55
C GLN A 183 -20.02 -11.50 -2.07
N TYR A 184 -19.34 -10.50 -2.63
CA TYR A 184 -18.98 -10.46 -4.04
C TYR A 184 -17.56 -9.93 -4.22
N ASP A 185 -16.76 -10.63 -5.04
CA ASP A 185 -15.36 -10.27 -5.29
C ASP A 185 -15.19 -9.66 -6.68
N VAL A 186 -14.70 -8.41 -6.74
CA VAL A 186 -14.27 -7.76 -7.98
C VAL A 186 -12.75 -7.89 -8.07
N VAL A 187 -12.27 -8.68 -9.06
CA VAL A 187 -10.86 -9.00 -9.22
C VAL A 187 -10.23 -8.15 -10.32
N ILE A 188 -9.12 -7.50 -10.01
CA ILE A 188 -8.23 -6.81 -10.93
C ILE A 188 -6.98 -7.67 -11.08
N PRO A 189 -6.83 -8.39 -12.21
CA PRO A 189 -5.72 -9.30 -12.38
C PRO A 189 -4.40 -8.56 -12.58
N VAL A 190 -3.30 -9.23 -12.27
CA VAL A 190 -1.92 -8.72 -12.46
C VAL A 190 -1.69 -8.19 -13.88
N SER A 191 -2.32 -8.80 -14.88
CA SER A 191 -2.23 -8.35 -16.28
C SER A 191 -2.73 -6.92 -16.49
N ASP A 192 -3.80 -6.52 -15.77
CA ASP A 192 -4.35 -5.17 -15.84
C ASP A 192 -3.49 -4.19 -15.05
N LEU A 193 -2.97 -4.60 -13.89
CA LEU A 193 -2.00 -3.82 -13.11
C LEU A 193 -0.72 -3.51 -13.90
N LYS A 194 -0.21 -4.49 -14.68
CA LYS A 194 0.94 -4.29 -15.59
C LYS A 194 0.67 -3.23 -16.64
N LYS A 195 -0.53 -3.23 -17.24
CA LYS A 195 -0.92 -2.22 -18.24
C LYS A 195 -0.96 -0.81 -17.64
N MET A 196 -1.45 -0.66 -16.42
CA MET A 196 -1.46 0.65 -15.71
C MET A 196 -0.05 1.21 -15.53
N LEU A 197 0.92 0.39 -15.08
CA LEU A 197 2.31 0.81 -14.89
C LEU A 197 3.00 1.22 -16.19
N ILE A 198 2.67 0.57 -17.32
CA ILE A 198 3.23 0.92 -18.65
C ILE A 198 2.67 2.27 -19.11
N LYS A 199 1.37 2.50 -18.95
CA LYS A 199 0.70 3.73 -19.39
C LYS A 199 1.24 4.96 -18.65
N ASN A 200 1.51 4.83 -17.35
CA ASN A 200 2.06 5.92 -16.55
C ASN A 200 3.52 6.27 -16.90
N LYS A 201 4.31 5.30 -17.42
CA LYS A 201 5.69 5.55 -17.92
C LYS A 201 5.75 6.30 -19.24
N ILE A 202 4.70 6.26 -20.04
CA ILE A 202 4.66 6.91 -21.38
C ILE A 202 4.18 8.36 -21.23
N SER A 203 3.51 8.69 -20.14
CA SER A 203 2.92 10.02 -19.88
C SER A 203 3.81 10.91 -18.99
N SER A 204 4.99 10.44 -18.60
CA SER A 204 6.02 11.15 -17.81
C SER A 204 7.23 11.46 -18.67
#